data_4fd687acc8b870c3f407615d7b009eaa
#
_entry.id   4fd687acc8b870c3f407615d7b009eaa
#
_cell.length_a   1.000
_cell.length_b   1.000
_cell.length_c   1.000
_cell.angle_alpha   90.00
_cell.angle_beta   90.00
_cell.angle_gamma   90.00
#
_symmetry.space_group_name_H-M   'P 1'
#
loop_
_entity.id
_entity.type
_entity.pdbx_description
1 polymer ?
#
loop_
_entity_poly.entity_id
_entity_poly.type
_entity_poly.pdbx_seq_one_letter_code
_entity_poly.pdbx_strand_id
1 'polypeptide(L)'
;MRAFLWFIGLFVAGFAVMALLAWPAYEWLSPHFDVKFHRLANRIGQLSLLIGIVLVARRLALADRTSLGFGLPRAAFLRELALGLALGVATMLPVAFVMTGLDLRELRAGITLDATLWAGLVAGGLATGLAVAFIEETFLRGAMHTAIARESGHRIAIVLTALLYSAVHFVGRFRIPVEELGPDSGLRHIAGTLAAFADPLGILDAFLALAAVGVLLGVVRARTGHIAGCIGLHAGWVWVISVLRETSVPDESNPLRFLLSSFDGVVGWLVLGWTLVIGVIIVRFYGRRTAAGIGRVDDGLTRPTDPPVAG
;
A
#
# COMPACT_ATOMS: atom_id res chain seq x y z
N MET A 1 -16.18 15.27 -5.88
CA MET A 1 -14.88 15.72 -5.31
C MET A 1 -14.91 15.99 -3.81
N ARG A 2 -16.10 16.15 -3.18
CA ARG A 2 -16.23 16.35 -1.72
C ARG A 2 -15.64 15.20 -0.91
N ALA A 3 -15.93 13.95 -1.33
CA ALA A 3 -15.40 12.77 -0.66
C ALA A 3 -13.86 12.77 -0.61
N PHE A 4 -13.19 13.09 -1.72
CA PHE A 4 -11.72 13.19 -1.76
C PHE A 4 -11.18 14.25 -0.78
N LEU A 5 -11.81 15.42 -0.73
CA LEU A 5 -11.43 16.50 0.19
C LEU A 5 -11.57 16.09 1.66
N TRP A 6 -12.57 15.27 2.02
CA TRP A 6 -12.67 14.70 3.36
C TRP A 6 -11.45 13.84 3.71
N PHE A 7 -10.99 13.00 2.79
CA PHE A 7 -9.79 12.18 3.03
C PHE A 7 -8.52 13.01 3.13
N ILE A 8 -8.36 14.04 2.28
CA ILE A 8 -7.24 15.00 2.42
C ILE A 8 -7.31 15.71 3.76
N GLY A 9 -8.49 16.17 4.18
CA GLY A 9 -8.68 16.77 5.50
C GLY A 9 -8.30 15.83 6.65
N LEU A 10 -8.62 14.54 6.55
CA LEU A 10 -8.20 13.53 7.52
C LEU A 10 -6.67 13.35 7.57
N PHE A 11 -5.99 13.36 6.41
CA PHE A 11 -4.52 13.33 6.39
C PHE A 11 -3.91 14.56 7.06
N VAL A 12 -4.40 15.75 6.73
CA VAL A 12 -3.93 16.99 7.35
C VAL A 12 -4.17 16.97 8.87
N ALA A 13 -5.36 16.54 9.31
CA ALA A 13 -5.66 16.38 10.73
C ALA A 13 -4.76 15.33 11.40
N GLY A 14 -4.50 14.19 10.73
CA GLY A 14 -3.59 13.15 11.22
C GLY A 14 -2.16 13.66 11.37
N PHE A 15 -1.66 14.45 10.43
CA PHE A 15 -0.36 15.12 10.54
C PHE A 15 -0.34 16.14 11.69
N ALA A 16 -1.40 16.93 11.87
CA ALA A 16 -1.48 17.87 12.96
C ALA A 16 -1.45 17.16 14.33
N VAL A 17 -2.23 16.09 14.48
CA VAL A 17 -2.22 15.27 15.71
C VAL A 17 -0.83 14.63 15.92
N MET A 18 -0.21 14.11 14.89
CA MET A 18 1.15 13.55 14.95
C MET A 18 2.15 14.63 15.40
N ALA A 19 2.10 15.83 14.80
CA ALA A 19 3.00 16.93 15.16
C ALA A 19 2.90 17.32 16.63
N LEU A 20 1.66 17.36 17.17
CA LEU A 20 1.40 17.78 18.53
C LEU A 20 1.71 16.69 19.56
N LEU A 21 1.41 15.42 19.25
CA LEU A 21 1.46 14.34 20.23
C LEU A 21 2.73 13.49 20.17
N ALA A 22 3.51 13.54 19.07
CA ALA A 22 4.65 12.63 18.92
C ALA A 22 5.73 12.87 19.96
N TRP A 23 6.08 14.14 20.26
CA TRP A 23 7.10 14.46 21.24
C TRP A 23 6.66 14.15 22.69
N PRO A 24 5.52 14.63 23.18
CA PRO A 24 5.07 14.28 24.52
C PRO A 24 4.93 12.77 24.75
N ALA A 25 4.42 12.05 23.76
CA ALA A 25 4.32 10.60 23.84
C ALA A 25 5.69 9.92 23.86
N TYR A 26 6.65 10.41 23.08
CA TYR A 26 8.01 9.90 23.08
C TYR A 26 8.73 10.15 24.41
N GLU A 27 8.63 11.37 24.94
CA GLU A 27 9.22 11.74 26.22
C GLU A 27 8.69 10.89 27.39
N TRP A 28 7.38 10.56 27.35
CA TRP A 28 6.76 9.71 28.35
C TRP A 28 7.11 8.22 28.20
N LEU A 29 7.25 7.71 26.96
CA LEU A 29 7.47 6.28 26.71
C LEU A 29 8.95 5.88 26.70
N SER A 30 9.85 6.73 26.21
CA SER A 30 11.25 6.39 25.99
C SER A 30 12.03 6.00 27.24
N PRO A 31 11.73 6.49 28.47
CA PRO A 31 12.39 6.02 29.69
C PRO A 31 12.04 4.57 30.07
N HIS A 32 10.91 4.03 29.55
CA HIS A 32 10.37 2.72 29.91
C HIS A 32 10.51 1.67 28.83
N PHE A 33 10.64 2.11 27.57
CA PHE A 33 10.63 1.23 26.39
C PHE A 33 11.64 1.71 25.35
N ASP A 34 12.27 0.77 24.61
CA ASP A 34 13.11 1.09 23.44
C ASP A 34 12.22 1.54 22.26
N VAL A 35 11.80 2.80 22.29
CA VAL A 35 10.90 3.40 21.29
C VAL A 35 11.70 4.29 20.36
N LYS A 36 11.54 4.11 19.05
CA LYS A 36 12.11 5.01 18.05
C LYS A 36 11.11 6.11 17.71
N PHE A 37 11.50 7.38 17.86
CA PHE A 37 10.63 8.55 17.63
C PHE A 37 9.83 8.47 16.33
N HIS A 38 10.50 8.25 15.19
CA HIS A 38 9.83 8.19 13.88
C HIS A 38 8.78 7.07 13.78
N ARG A 39 8.99 5.92 14.47
CA ARG A 39 7.99 4.84 14.50
C ARG A 39 6.78 5.24 15.32
N LEU A 40 6.99 5.86 16.47
CA LEU A 40 5.91 6.35 17.32
C LEU A 40 5.09 7.43 16.61
N ALA A 41 5.75 8.42 16.02
CA ALA A 41 5.11 9.49 15.26
C ALA A 41 4.22 8.92 14.15
N ASN A 42 4.75 8.01 13.34
CA ASN A 42 3.98 7.37 12.26
C ASN A 42 2.78 6.57 12.80
N ARG A 43 2.91 5.87 13.94
CA ARG A 43 1.77 5.16 14.56
C ARG A 43 0.69 6.09 15.06
N ILE A 44 1.06 7.24 15.64
CA ILE A 44 0.10 8.28 16.05
C ILE A 44 -0.66 8.79 14.83
N GLY A 45 0.04 9.10 13.72
CA GLY A 45 -0.59 9.52 12.47
C GLY A 45 -1.56 8.47 11.91
N GLN A 46 -1.14 7.20 11.84
CA GLN A 46 -1.97 6.09 11.37
C GLN A 46 -3.22 5.87 12.22
N LEU A 47 -3.08 5.89 13.55
CA LEU A 47 -4.20 5.76 14.48
C LEU A 47 -5.18 6.93 14.35
N SER A 48 -4.67 8.15 14.19
CA SER A 48 -5.49 9.35 13.99
C SER A 48 -6.32 9.24 12.70
N LEU A 49 -5.72 8.75 11.61
CA LEU A 49 -6.44 8.49 10.36
C LEU A 49 -7.52 7.42 10.55
N LEU A 50 -7.22 6.32 11.22
CA LEU A 50 -8.19 5.25 11.48
C LEU A 50 -9.38 5.76 12.30
N ILE A 51 -9.12 6.49 13.39
CA ILE A 51 -10.16 7.11 14.22
C ILE A 51 -10.97 8.11 13.37
N GLY A 52 -10.29 8.94 12.58
CA GLY A 52 -10.92 9.90 11.69
C GLY A 52 -11.89 9.26 10.71
N ILE A 53 -11.52 8.12 10.10
CA ILE A 53 -12.43 7.38 9.20
C ILE A 53 -13.67 6.89 9.95
N VAL A 54 -13.49 6.29 11.14
CA VAL A 54 -14.64 5.81 11.93
C VAL A 54 -15.61 6.95 12.24
N LEU A 55 -15.08 8.13 12.59
CA LEU A 55 -15.89 9.31 12.88
C LEU A 55 -16.66 9.84 11.67
N VAL A 56 -16.06 9.80 10.45
CA VAL A 56 -16.71 10.29 9.24
C VAL A 56 -17.43 9.20 8.45
N ALA A 57 -17.32 7.94 8.84
CA ALA A 57 -17.86 6.79 8.09
C ALA A 57 -19.37 6.94 7.79
N ARG A 58 -20.15 7.41 8.78
CA ARG A 58 -21.59 7.64 8.59
C ARG A 58 -21.87 8.77 7.61
N ARG A 59 -21.08 9.84 7.64
CA ARG A 59 -21.23 10.99 6.71
C ARG A 59 -20.87 10.63 5.28
N LEU A 60 -19.96 9.69 5.09
CA LEU A 60 -19.52 9.21 3.79
C LEU A 60 -20.32 7.98 3.32
N ALA A 61 -21.37 7.57 4.06
CA ALA A 61 -22.16 6.36 3.79
C ALA A 61 -21.29 5.08 3.67
N LEU A 62 -20.27 4.95 4.55
CA LEU A 62 -19.32 3.83 4.60
C LEU A 62 -19.57 2.92 5.82
N ALA A 63 -20.74 3.02 6.47
CA ALA A 63 -20.99 2.33 7.73
C ALA A 63 -21.38 0.85 7.57
N ASP A 64 -21.34 0.30 6.36
CA ASP A 64 -21.66 -1.09 6.07
C ASP A 64 -20.48 -1.86 5.46
N ARG A 65 -20.49 -3.19 5.62
CA ARG A 65 -19.40 -4.06 5.18
C ARG A 65 -19.23 -4.07 3.67
N THR A 66 -20.30 -3.99 2.91
CA THR A 66 -20.27 -4.02 1.45
C THR A 66 -19.60 -2.77 0.91
N SER A 67 -19.95 -1.60 1.44
CA SER A 67 -19.30 -0.32 1.11
C SER A 67 -17.79 -0.33 1.34
N LEU A 68 -17.33 -1.02 2.39
CA LEU A 68 -15.90 -1.19 2.67
C LEU A 68 -15.25 -2.34 1.86
N GLY A 69 -16.01 -3.02 0.99
CA GLY A 69 -15.51 -4.12 0.17
C GLY A 69 -15.43 -5.48 0.88
N PHE A 70 -16.08 -5.64 2.04
CA PHE A 70 -16.19 -6.90 2.78
C PHE A 70 -17.53 -7.61 2.53
N GLY A 71 -18.18 -7.38 1.39
CA GLY A 71 -19.53 -7.93 1.06
C GLY A 71 -19.56 -9.43 0.77
N LEU A 72 -18.41 -10.07 0.52
CA LEU A 72 -18.36 -11.51 0.29
C LEU A 72 -18.71 -12.33 1.55
N PRO A 73 -19.35 -13.51 1.41
CA PRO A 73 -19.39 -14.52 2.46
C PRO A 73 -17.98 -14.91 2.90
N ARG A 74 -17.79 -15.22 4.19
CA ARG A 74 -16.46 -15.44 4.79
C ARG A 74 -15.59 -16.44 4.01
N ALA A 75 -16.16 -17.58 3.62
CA ALA A 75 -15.42 -18.61 2.87
C ALA A 75 -14.98 -18.11 1.49
N ALA A 76 -15.84 -17.37 0.79
CA ALA A 76 -15.52 -16.77 -0.50
C ALA A 76 -14.46 -15.67 -0.35
N PHE A 77 -14.56 -14.83 0.68
CA PHE A 77 -13.57 -13.81 0.99
C PHE A 77 -12.17 -14.40 1.22
N LEU A 78 -12.07 -15.44 2.05
CA LEU A 78 -10.80 -16.13 2.32
C LEU A 78 -10.23 -16.81 1.07
N ARG A 79 -11.08 -17.39 0.22
CA ARG A 79 -10.65 -17.98 -1.05
C ARG A 79 -10.09 -16.91 -2.01
N GLU A 80 -10.77 -15.77 -2.15
CA GLU A 80 -10.29 -14.67 -3.02
C GLU A 80 -9.03 -14.01 -2.46
N LEU A 81 -8.90 -13.92 -1.13
CA LEU A 81 -7.69 -13.47 -0.47
C LEU A 81 -6.52 -14.41 -0.73
N ALA A 82 -6.72 -15.73 -0.54
CA ALA A 82 -5.68 -16.74 -0.78
C ALA A 82 -5.26 -16.77 -2.26
N LEU A 83 -6.21 -16.66 -3.19
CA LEU A 83 -5.94 -16.55 -4.62
C LEU A 83 -5.12 -15.30 -4.95
N GLY A 84 -5.51 -14.15 -4.39
CA GLY A 84 -4.76 -12.90 -4.53
C GLY A 84 -3.34 -13.03 -3.99
N LEU A 85 -3.17 -13.63 -2.80
CA LEU A 85 -1.86 -13.87 -2.18
C LEU A 85 -0.96 -14.74 -3.08
N ALA A 86 -1.50 -15.84 -3.59
CA ALA A 86 -0.77 -16.72 -4.50
C ALA A 86 -0.35 -15.99 -5.78
N LEU A 87 -1.24 -15.19 -6.38
CA LEU A 87 -0.94 -14.36 -7.55
C LEU A 87 0.09 -13.27 -7.22
N GLY A 88 0.00 -12.64 -6.04
CA GLY A 88 0.97 -11.64 -5.59
C GLY A 88 2.37 -12.23 -5.49
N VAL A 89 2.52 -13.37 -4.82
CA VAL A 89 3.79 -14.10 -4.74
C VAL A 89 4.27 -14.52 -6.13
N ALA A 90 3.42 -15.18 -6.92
CA ALA A 90 3.78 -15.68 -8.25
C ALA A 90 4.21 -14.57 -9.22
N THR A 91 3.68 -13.36 -9.07
CA THR A 91 4.05 -12.22 -9.92
C THR A 91 5.25 -11.43 -9.39
N MET A 92 5.55 -11.45 -8.10
CA MET A 92 6.72 -10.73 -7.55
C MET A 92 7.99 -11.58 -7.54
N LEU A 93 7.89 -12.90 -7.41
CA LEU A 93 9.05 -13.79 -7.45
C LEU A 93 9.90 -13.63 -8.71
N PRO A 94 9.35 -13.58 -9.95
CA PRO A 94 10.16 -13.35 -11.15
C PRO A 94 10.98 -12.06 -11.10
N VAL A 95 10.42 -10.98 -10.54
CA VAL A 95 11.16 -9.71 -10.37
C VAL A 95 12.33 -9.89 -9.42
N ALA A 96 12.12 -10.57 -8.28
CA ALA A 96 13.19 -10.86 -7.33
C ALA A 96 14.30 -11.72 -7.99
N PHE A 97 13.94 -12.72 -8.78
CA PHE A 97 14.91 -13.53 -9.56
C PHE A 97 15.66 -12.69 -10.60
N VAL A 98 14.98 -11.79 -11.31
CA VAL A 98 15.65 -10.90 -12.28
C VAL A 98 16.62 -9.96 -11.56
N MET A 99 16.22 -9.40 -10.41
CA MET A 99 17.10 -8.54 -9.61
C MET A 99 18.37 -9.28 -9.17
N THR A 100 18.23 -10.54 -8.74
CA THR A 100 19.37 -11.36 -8.33
C THR A 100 20.20 -11.83 -9.53
N GLY A 101 19.55 -12.24 -10.63
CA GLY A 101 20.23 -12.76 -11.83
C GLY A 101 20.97 -11.69 -12.64
N LEU A 102 20.61 -10.40 -12.45
CA LEU A 102 21.33 -9.25 -13.02
C LEU A 102 22.30 -8.62 -12.03
N ASP A 103 22.57 -9.25 -10.90
CA ASP A 103 23.43 -8.77 -9.82
C ASP A 103 23.05 -7.35 -9.34
N LEU A 104 21.76 -6.97 -9.46
CA LEU A 104 21.26 -5.69 -8.95
C LEU A 104 21.22 -5.64 -7.44
N ARG A 105 21.23 -6.80 -6.81
CA ARG A 105 21.22 -6.98 -5.36
C ARG A 105 22.17 -8.09 -4.97
N GLU A 106 22.96 -7.86 -3.94
CA GLU A 106 23.89 -8.81 -3.34
C GLU A 106 23.40 -9.31 -1.99
N LEU A 107 23.82 -10.48 -1.57
CA LEU A 107 23.51 -11.00 -0.25
C LEU A 107 24.05 -10.05 0.84
N ARG A 108 23.25 -9.82 1.85
CA ARG A 108 23.66 -9.00 2.98
C ARG A 108 24.84 -9.63 3.69
N ALA A 109 25.90 -8.86 3.89
CA ALA A 109 27.11 -9.32 4.60
C ALA A 109 26.75 -9.86 6.00
N GLY A 110 27.36 -11.02 6.34
CA GLY A 110 27.17 -11.67 7.64
C GLY A 110 25.82 -12.36 7.85
N ILE A 111 24.94 -12.43 6.83
CA ILE A 111 23.70 -13.19 6.97
C ILE A 111 23.98 -14.70 6.87
N THR A 112 23.45 -15.45 7.83
CA THR A 112 23.45 -16.91 7.78
C THR A 112 22.06 -17.40 7.41
N LEU A 113 21.95 -17.96 6.20
CA LEU A 113 20.67 -18.45 5.66
C LEU A 113 20.36 -19.85 6.21
N ASP A 114 20.00 -19.92 7.47
CA ASP A 114 19.59 -21.17 8.13
C ASP A 114 18.06 -21.33 8.17
N ALA A 115 17.59 -22.49 8.63
CA ALA A 115 16.17 -22.82 8.70
C ALA A 115 15.40 -21.89 9.65
N THR A 116 16.04 -21.43 10.74
CA THR A 116 15.43 -20.53 11.72
C THR A 116 15.18 -19.16 11.13
N LEU A 117 16.18 -18.61 10.41
CA LEU A 117 16.05 -17.35 9.71
C LEU A 117 14.93 -17.44 8.66
N TRP A 118 14.94 -18.49 7.83
CA TRP A 118 13.91 -18.67 6.82
C TRP A 118 12.50 -18.78 7.41
N ALA A 119 12.33 -19.55 8.49
CA ALA A 119 11.04 -19.65 9.18
C ALA A 119 10.58 -18.28 9.69
N GLY A 120 11.49 -17.47 10.27
CA GLY A 120 11.22 -16.11 10.73
C GLY A 120 10.86 -15.17 9.60
N LEU A 121 11.60 -15.19 8.49
CA LEU A 121 11.34 -14.34 7.31
C LEU A 121 10.01 -14.69 6.65
N VAL A 122 9.70 -15.98 6.50
CA VAL A 122 8.43 -16.44 5.90
C VAL A 122 7.27 -16.04 6.79
N ALA A 123 7.30 -16.37 8.08
CA ALA A 123 6.20 -16.07 9.00
C ALA A 123 6.05 -14.56 9.24
N GLY A 124 7.16 -13.87 9.54
CA GLY A 124 7.17 -12.43 9.84
C GLY A 124 6.81 -11.59 8.60
N GLY A 125 7.35 -11.94 7.44
CA GLY A 125 7.04 -11.27 6.17
C GLY A 125 5.58 -11.43 5.77
N LEU A 126 5.01 -12.65 5.91
CA LEU A 126 3.59 -12.90 5.65
C LEU A 126 2.69 -12.13 6.62
N ALA A 127 2.99 -12.16 7.92
CA ALA A 127 2.22 -11.42 8.92
C ALA A 127 2.26 -9.92 8.67
N THR A 128 3.44 -9.36 8.35
CA THR A 128 3.61 -7.95 7.99
C THR A 128 2.85 -7.61 6.72
N GLY A 129 2.98 -8.42 5.67
CA GLY A 129 2.29 -8.23 4.39
C GLY A 129 0.77 -8.21 4.55
N LEU A 130 0.22 -9.16 5.30
CA LEU A 130 -1.22 -9.22 5.58
C LEU A 130 -1.70 -8.03 6.40
N ALA A 131 -0.95 -7.62 7.44
CA ALA A 131 -1.32 -6.49 8.28
C ALA A 131 -1.31 -5.16 7.50
N VAL A 132 -0.24 -4.91 6.74
CA VAL A 132 -0.09 -3.70 5.91
C VAL A 132 -1.18 -3.67 4.84
N ALA A 133 -1.33 -4.76 4.06
CA ALA A 133 -2.33 -4.83 3.01
C ALA A 133 -3.76 -4.70 3.54
N PHE A 134 -4.08 -5.31 4.69
CA PHE A 134 -5.39 -5.18 5.30
C PHE A 134 -5.72 -3.73 5.64
N ILE A 135 -4.79 -3.02 6.29
CA ILE A 135 -4.99 -1.61 6.69
C ILE A 135 -5.11 -0.72 5.45
N GLU A 136 -4.15 -0.82 4.53
CA GLU A 136 -4.08 0.07 3.37
C GLU A 136 -5.21 -0.18 2.37
N GLU A 137 -5.55 -1.45 2.08
CA GLU A 137 -6.64 -1.75 1.14
C GLU A 137 -8.01 -1.42 1.72
N THR A 138 -8.21 -1.60 3.03
CA THR A 138 -9.45 -1.17 3.70
C THR A 138 -9.63 0.35 3.60
N PHE A 139 -8.55 1.10 3.79
CA PHE A 139 -8.57 2.55 3.68
C PHE A 139 -8.74 3.02 2.24
N LEU A 140 -7.84 2.59 1.34
CA LEU A 140 -7.76 3.12 -0.01
C LEU A 140 -8.82 2.53 -0.95
N ARG A 141 -8.98 1.20 -0.97
CA ARG A 141 -9.89 0.50 -1.90
C ARG A 141 -11.25 0.24 -1.26
N GLY A 142 -11.31 0.10 0.05
CA GLY A 142 -12.57 0.03 0.79
C GLY A 142 -13.21 1.41 0.90
N ALA A 143 -12.73 2.23 1.84
CA ALA A 143 -13.38 3.49 2.20
C ALA A 143 -13.26 4.57 1.11
N MET A 144 -12.04 4.94 0.75
CA MET A 144 -11.78 6.10 -0.12
C MET A 144 -12.28 5.87 -1.55
N HIS A 145 -11.93 4.72 -2.15
CA HIS A 145 -12.40 4.37 -3.49
C HIS A 145 -13.92 4.38 -3.58
N THR A 146 -14.60 3.75 -2.62
CA THR A 146 -16.07 3.68 -2.62
C THR A 146 -16.71 5.06 -2.49
N ALA A 147 -16.23 5.90 -1.58
CA ALA A 147 -16.75 7.25 -1.39
C ALA A 147 -16.59 8.12 -2.66
N ILE A 148 -15.39 8.06 -3.29
CA ILE A 148 -15.14 8.82 -4.52
C ILE A 148 -15.92 8.23 -5.70
N ALA A 149 -16.00 6.89 -5.81
CA ALA A 149 -16.70 6.24 -6.92
C ALA A 149 -18.20 6.55 -6.93
N ARG A 150 -18.84 6.65 -5.76
CA ARG A 150 -20.23 7.08 -5.63
C ARG A 150 -20.46 8.50 -6.12
N GLU A 151 -19.49 9.38 -5.93
CA GLU A 151 -19.60 10.79 -6.32
C GLU A 151 -19.16 11.04 -7.77
N SER A 152 -18.09 10.36 -8.22
CA SER A 152 -17.36 10.74 -9.43
C SER A 152 -17.03 9.56 -10.36
N GLY A 153 -17.48 8.35 -10.01
CA GLY A 153 -17.25 7.13 -10.79
C GLY A 153 -15.90 6.46 -10.53
N HIS A 154 -15.81 5.19 -10.93
CA HIS A 154 -14.64 4.34 -10.68
C HIS A 154 -13.33 4.86 -11.26
N ARG A 155 -13.37 5.47 -12.47
CA ARG A 155 -12.15 5.97 -13.14
C ARG A 155 -11.44 7.02 -12.29
N ILE A 156 -12.20 7.99 -11.77
CA ILE A 156 -11.67 9.06 -10.91
C ILE A 156 -11.20 8.47 -9.57
N ALA A 157 -11.98 7.54 -8.98
CA ALA A 157 -11.60 6.87 -7.76
C ALA A 157 -10.27 6.11 -7.91
N ILE A 158 -10.07 5.37 -9.01
CA ILE A 158 -8.82 4.64 -9.29
C ILE A 158 -7.64 5.63 -9.35
N VAL A 159 -7.75 6.70 -10.13
CA VAL A 159 -6.64 7.66 -10.31
C VAL A 159 -6.28 8.33 -8.97
N LEU A 160 -7.27 8.88 -8.27
CA LEU A 160 -7.02 9.62 -7.03
C LEU A 160 -6.48 8.72 -5.92
N THR A 161 -7.02 7.49 -5.77
CA THR A 161 -6.50 6.55 -4.78
C THR A 161 -5.12 6.03 -5.12
N ALA A 162 -4.79 5.86 -6.41
CA ALA A 162 -3.46 5.44 -6.86
C ALA A 162 -2.40 6.54 -6.63
N LEU A 163 -2.72 7.79 -6.93
CA LEU A 163 -1.81 8.92 -6.68
C LEU A 163 -1.56 9.11 -5.19
N LEU A 164 -2.61 9.02 -4.36
CA LEU A 164 -2.45 9.11 -2.92
C LEU A 164 -1.66 7.92 -2.36
N TYR A 165 -1.96 6.70 -2.82
CA TYR A 165 -1.20 5.49 -2.47
C TYR A 165 0.29 5.68 -2.72
N SER A 166 0.64 6.16 -3.91
CA SER A 166 2.04 6.45 -4.24
C SER A 166 2.63 7.52 -3.31
N ALA A 167 1.95 8.65 -3.14
CA ALA A 167 2.43 9.76 -2.33
C ALA A 167 2.69 9.37 -0.87
N VAL A 168 1.77 8.61 -0.23
CA VAL A 168 1.92 8.24 1.18
C VAL A 168 3.08 7.28 1.45
N HIS A 169 3.59 6.58 0.44
CA HIS A 169 4.78 5.73 0.58
C HIS A 169 6.05 6.52 0.89
N PHE A 170 6.12 7.78 0.48
CA PHE A 170 7.24 8.67 0.79
C PHE A 170 7.12 9.31 2.18
N VAL A 171 5.95 9.20 2.81
CA VAL A 171 5.69 9.71 4.15
C VAL A 171 6.31 8.77 5.20
N GLY A 172 6.91 9.35 6.25
CA GLY A 172 7.33 8.60 7.42
C GLY A 172 8.72 7.96 7.37
N ARG A 173 9.51 8.23 6.35
CA ARG A 173 10.90 7.74 6.26
C ARG A 173 11.94 8.67 6.88
N PHE A 174 11.61 9.93 7.06
CA PHE A 174 12.51 10.91 7.66
C PHE A 174 12.84 10.51 9.11
N ARG A 175 14.11 10.59 9.46
CA ARG A 175 14.61 10.27 10.80
C ARG A 175 15.37 11.46 11.35
N ILE A 176 15.04 11.83 12.58
CA ILE A 176 15.78 12.83 13.35
C ILE A 176 16.75 12.06 14.24
N PRO A 177 18.05 12.41 14.26
CA PRO A 177 19.01 11.84 15.21
C PRO A 177 18.52 12.00 16.65
N VAL A 178 18.82 11.03 17.51
CA VAL A 178 18.26 10.99 18.88
C VAL A 178 18.71 12.20 19.69
N GLU A 179 19.95 12.64 19.48
CA GLU A 179 20.56 13.82 20.10
C GLU A 179 19.93 15.17 19.68
N GLU A 180 19.20 15.17 18.57
CA GLU A 180 18.50 16.35 18.05
C GLU A 180 17.00 16.36 18.36
N LEU A 181 16.49 15.35 19.08
CA LEU A 181 15.08 15.29 19.42
C LEU A 181 14.69 16.36 20.44
N GLY A 182 13.53 16.99 20.24
CA GLY A 182 13.01 18.05 21.09
C GLY A 182 11.53 18.32 20.84
N PRO A 183 10.97 19.34 21.51
CA PRO A 183 9.54 19.68 21.41
C PRO A 183 9.03 19.95 20.01
N ASP A 184 9.90 20.39 19.10
CA ASP A 184 9.60 20.67 17.68
C ASP A 184 9.75 19.46 16.76
N SER A 185 10.18 18.31 17.29
CA SER A 185 10.48 17.09 16.49
C SER A 185 9.28 16.60 15.68
N GLY A 186 8.06 16.80 16.17
CA GLY A 186 6.86 16.45 15.42
C GLY A 186 6.71 17.25 14.12
N LEU A 187 6.94 18.58 14.18
CA LEU A 187 6.90 19.46 13.01
C LEU A 187 8.09 19.18 12.08
N ARG A 188 9.29 18.98 12.63
CA ARG A 188 10.50 18.64 11.85
C ARG A 188 10.32 17.31 11.13
N HIS A 189 9.66 16.34 11.74
CA HIS A 189 9.37 15.04 11.11
C HIS A 189 8.44 15.20 9.90
N ILE A 190 7.40 16.06 9.99
CA ILE A 190 6.52 16.38 8.86
C ILE A 190 7.31 17.11 7.78
N ALA A 191 8.06 18.16 8.14
CA ALA A 191 8.83 18.94 7.17
C ALA A 191 9.85 18.07 6.43
N GLY A 192 10.60 17.23 7.13
CA GLY A 192 11.55 16.29 6.53
C GLY A 192 10.89 15.22 5.65
N THR A 193 9.68 14.77 6.02
CA THR A 193 8.87 13.88 5.19
C THR A 193 8.45 14.55 3.89
N LEU A 194 8.00 15.80 3.95
CA LEU A 194 7.60 16.57 2.77
C LEU A 194 8.79 16.98 1.89
N ALA A 195 9.98 17.08 2.45
CA ALA A 195 11.20 17.38 1.72
C ALA A 195 11.53 16.33 0.63
N ALA A 196 11.05 15.10 0.76
CA ALA A 196 11.18 14.09 -0.30
C ALA A 196 10.54 14.54 -1.63
N PHE A 197 9.51 15.38 -1.58
CA PHE A 197 8.84 15.93 -2.76
C PHE A 197 9.52 17.16 -3.36
N ALA A 198 10.56 17.70 -2.70
CA ALA A 198 11.35 18.81 -3.23
C ALA A 198 12.29 18.37 -4.36
N ASP A 199 12.62 17.07 -4.45
CA ASP A 199 13.32 16.46 -5.58
C ASP A 199 12.40 15.44 -6.28
N PRO A 200 11.47 15.89 -7.14
CA PRO A 200 10.51 15.01 -7.80
C PRO A 200 11.16 14.04 -8.79
N LEU A 201 12.32 14.39 -9.37
CA LEU A 201 13.04 13.49 -10.28
C LEU A 201 13.71 12.35 -9.54
N GLY A 202 14.20 12.59 -8.34
CA GLY A 202 14.83 11.59 -7.48
C GLY A 202 13.87 10.52 -6.95
N ILE A 203 12.55 10.78 -7.00
CA ILE A 203 11.53 9.81 -6.57
C ILE A 203 10.62 9.34 -7.71
N LEU A 204 10.83 9.81 -8.94
CA LEU A 204 9.90 9.62 -10.08
C LEU A 204 9.66 8.15 -10.40
N ASP A 205 10.71 7.35 -10.42
CA ASP A 205 10.67 5.92 -10.71
C ASP A 205 9.79 5.16 -9.70
N ALA A 206 10.05 5.37 -8.42
CA ALA A 206 9.26 4.76 -7.34
C ALA A 206 7.83 5.30 -7.32
N PHE A 207 7.65 6.60 -7.54
CA PHE A 207 6.32 7.20 -7.58
C PHE A 207 5.46 6.60 -8.69
N LEU A 208 5.99 6.49 -9.91
CA LEU A 208 5.28 5.90 -11.04
C LEU A 208 5.02 4.40 -10.85
N ALA A 209 5.99 3.66 -10.32
CA ALA A 209 5.82 2.23 -10.03
C ALA A 209 4.71 1.99 -9.00
N LEU A 210 4.71 2.73 -7.88
CA LEU A 210 3.67 2.65 -6.85
C LEU A 210 2.31 3.14 -7.38
N ALA A 211 2.27 4.17 -8.22
CA ALA A 211 1.04 4.63 -8.85
C ALA A 211 0.46 3.54 -9.78
N ALA A 212 1.30 2.85 -10.56
CA ALA A 212 0.88 1.74 -11.41
C ALA A 212 0.30 0.56 -10.59
N VAL A 213 0.95 0.20 -9.47
CA VAL A 213 0.41 -0.77 -8.50
C VAL A 213 -0.93 -0.29 -7.96
N GLY A 214 -1.02 0.99 -7.59
CA GLY A 214 -2.24 1.62 -7.13
C GLY A 214 -3.39 1.54 -8.12
N VAL A 215 -3.12 1.81 -9.39
CA VAL A 215 -4.10 1.68 -10.49
C VAL A 215 -4.54 0.23 -10.65
N LEU A 216 -3.59 -0.72 -10.65
CA LEU A 216 -3.90 -2.14 -10.80
C LEU A 216 -4.86 -2.64 -9.70
N LEU A 217 -4.55 -2.36 -8.43
CA LEU A 217 -5.41 -2.72 -7.31
C LEU A 217 -6.78 -2.02 -7.37
N GLY A 218 -6.81 -0.75 -7.79
CA GLY A 218 -8.04 0.00 -7.99
C GLY A 218 -8.93 -0.60 -9.11
N VAL A 219 -8.34 -1.10 -10.19
CA VAL A 219 -9.06 -1.80 -11.27
C VAL A 219 -9.60 -3.15 -10.78
N VAL A 220 -8.81 -3.91 -10.00
CA VAL A 220 -9.29 -5.17 -9.38
C VAL A 220 -10.50 -4.87 -8.50
N ARG A 221 -10.42 -3.88 -7.60
CA ARG A 221 -11.53 -3.43 -6.74
C ARG A 221 -12.78 -3.07 -7.54
N ALA A 222 -12.62 -2.26 -8.59
CA ALA A 222 -13.75 -1.80 -9.43
C ALA A 222 -14.43 -2.95 -10.17
N ARG A 223 -13.71 -4.00 -10.53
CA ARG A 223 -14.26 -5.17 -11.24
C ARG A 223 -14.93 -6.19 -10.32
N THR A 224 -14.35 -6.40 -9.16
CA THR A 224 -14.80 -7.47 -8.25
C THR A 224 -15.85 -7.00 -7.25
N GLY A 225 -15.91 -5.70 -6.95
CA GLY A 225 -16.79 -5.15 -5.92
C GLY A 225 -16.31 -5.42 -4.49
N HIS A 226 -15.14 -6.06 -4.29
CA HIS A 226 -14.60 -6.39 -2.97
C HIS A 226 -13.10 -6.17 -2.89
N ILE A 227 -12.52 -6.14 -1.67
CA ILE A 227 -11.09 -5.91 -1.44
C ILE A 227 -10.27 -7.18 -1.17
N ALA A 228 -10.90 -8.36 -1.10
CA ALA A 228 -10.20 -9.60 -0.74
C ALA A 228 -9.01 -9.90 -1.67
N GLY A 229 -9.24 -9.83 -3.01
CA GLY A 229 -8.18 -10.01 -4.00
C GLY A 229 -7.10 -8.92 -3.92
N CYS A 230 -7.49 -7.66 -3.63
CA CYS A 230 -6.54 -6.57 -3.45
C CYS A 230 -5.64 -6.80 -2.23
N ILE A 231 -6.22 -7.18 -1.07
CA ILE A 231 -5.46 -7.53 0.14
C ILE A 231 -4.48 -8.68 -0.15
N GLY A 232 -4.95 -9.73 -0.83
CA GLY A 232 -4.11 -10.87 -1.16
C GLY A 232 -2.93 -10.49 -2.07
N LEU A 233 -3.19 -9.84 -3.21
CA LEU A 233 -2.15 -9.38 -4.15
C LEU A 233 -1.11 -8.52 -3.43
N HIS A 234 -1.56 -7.50 -2.72
CA HIS A 234 -0.70 -6.57 -2.00
C HIS A 234 0.12 -7.30 -0.93
N ALA A 235 -0.49 -8.14 -0.11
CA ALA A 235 0.20 -8.93 0.90
C ALA A 235 1.29 -9.83 0.28
N GLY A 236 1.01 -10.48 -0.85
CA GLY A 236 1.98 -11.31 -1.55
C GLY A 236 3.18 -10.51 -2.05
N TRP A 237 2.98 -9.33 -2.61
CA TRP A 237 4.07 -8.45 -3.03
C TRP A 237 4.90 -7.97 -1.84
N VAL A 238 4.26 -7.47 -0.78
CA VAL A 238 4.97 -7.02 0.44
C VAL A 238 5.74 -8.16 1.08
N TRP A 239 5.19 -9.37 1.09
CA TRP A 239 5.87 -10.54 1.63
C TRP A 239 7.18 -10.83 0.89
N VAL A 240 7.15 -10.96 -0.45
CA VAL A 240 8.36 -11.20 -1.25
C VAL A 240 9.37 -10.07 -1.10
N ILE A 241 8.93 -8.81 -1.15
CA ILE A 241 9.77 -7.62 -0.95
C ILE A 241 10.43 -7.63 0.43
N SER A 242 9.68 -8.02 1.49
CA SER A 242 10.22 -8.09 2.84
C SER A 242 11.35 -9.12 2.95
N VAL A 243 11.15 -10.31 2.40
CA VAL A 243 12.20 -11.36 2.35
C VAL A 243 13.42 -10.85 1.58
N LEU A 244 13.20 -10.25 0.41
CA LEU A 244 14.29 -9.72 -0.44
C LEU A 244 15.11 -8.66 0.30
N ARG A 245 14.46 -7.75 1.02
CA ARG A 245 15.13 -6.67 1.78
C ARG A 245 15.90 -7.17 3.00
N GLU A 246 15.40 -8.20 3.66
CA GLU A 246 16.10 -8.77 4.82
C GLU A 246 17.32 -9.60 4.40
N THR A 247 17.28 -10.27 3.25
CA THR A 247 18.35 -11.15 2.79
C THR A 247 19.38 -10.46 1.91
N SER A 248 19.06 -9.31 1.27
CA SER A 248 19.94 -8.67 0.31
C SER A 248 19.92 -7.14 0.39
N VAL A 249 20.95 -6.52 -0.18
CA VAL A 249 21.10 -5.07 -0.34
C VAL A 249 21.33 -4.75 -1.82
N PRO A 250 20.99 -3.54 -2.30
CA PRO A 250 21.34 -3.11 -3.65
C PRO A 250 22.84 -3.09 -3.86
N ASP A 251 23.31 -3.54 -5.03
CA ASP A 251 24.69 -3.33 -5.47
C ASP A 251 24.80 -1.93 -6.12
N GLU A 252 25.42 -1.00 -5.39
CA GLU A 252 25.58 0.38 -5.84
C GLU A 252 26.61 0.51 -6.98
N SER A 253 27.45 -0.51 -7.23
CA SER A 253 28.45 -0.54 -8.30
C SER A 253 27.90 -1.04 -9.63
N ASN A 254 26.74 -1.67 -9.64
CA ASN A 254 26.16 -2.27 -10.84
C ASN A 254 25.68 -1.22 -11.84
N PRO A 255 26.08 -1.27 -13.13
CA PRO A 255 25.67 -0.31 -14.16
C PRO A 255 24.16 -0.20 -14.36
N LEU A 256 23.41 -1.25 -14.03
CA LEU A 256 21.95 -1.32 -14.13
C LEU A 256 21.25 -0.90 -12.82
N ARG A 257 21.99 -0.36 -11.85
CA ARG A 257 21.46 0.08 -10.54
C ARG A 257 20.29 1.04 -10.68
N PHE A 258 20.24 1.84 -11.76
CA PHE A 258 19.14 2.77 -12.06
C PHE A 258 17.78 2.08 -12.24
N LEU A 259 17.73 0.76 -12.48
CA LEU A 259 16.49 -0.01 -12.58
C LEU A 259 15.79 -0.16 -11.21
N LEU A 260 16.55 -0.03 -10.12
CA LEU A 260 16.06 -0.03 -8.76
C LEU A 260 15.95 1.41 -8.25
N SER A 261 14.92 1.69 -7.46
CA SER A 261 14.79 3.01 -6.86
C SER A 261 15.85 3.28 -5.79
N SER A 262 16.36 4.50 -5.75
CA SER A 262 17.14 5.03 -4.63
C SER A 262 16.29 5.14 -3.35
N PHE A 263 14.97 5.23 -3.49
CA PHE A 263 14.02 5.36 -2.41
C PHE A 263 13.98 4.13 -1.49
N ASP A 264 13.96 2.90 -2.05
CA ASP A 264 13.80 1.69 -1.26
C ASP A 264 14.66 0.50 -1.72
N GLY A 265 15.39 0.66 -2.80
CA GLY A 265 16.26 -0.36 -3.38
C GLY A 265 15.50 -1.52 -4.05
N VAL A 266 14.21 -1.36 -4.31
CA VAL A 266 13.37 -2.38 -4.96
C VAL A 266 12.43 -1.74 -5.99
N VAL A 267 11.56 -0.83 -5.53
CA VAL A 267 10.45 -0.31 -6.34
C VAL A 267 10.92 0.84 -7.23
N GLY A 268 11.32 0.52 -8.46
CA GLY A 268 11.82 1.49 -9.46
C GLY A 268 11.36 1.13 -10.87
N TRP A 269 12.14 1.49 -11.89
CA TRP A 269 11.80 1.30 -13.30
C TRP A 269 11.54 -0.16 -13.66
N LEU A 270 12.29 -1.12 -13.09
CA LEU A 270 12.07 -2.56 -13.32
C LEU A 270 10.68 -2.97 -12.84
N VAL A 271 10.31 -2.57 -11.62
CA VAL A 271 8.99 -2.89 -11.05
C VAL A 271 7.88 -2.17 -11.81
N LEU A 272 8.09 -0.93 -12.27
CA LEU A 272 7.11 -0.23 -13.12
C LEU A 272 6.84 -1.02 -14.40
N GLY A 273 7.89 -1.31 -15.17
CA GLY A 273 7.76 -2.07 -16.43
C GLY A 273 7.06 -3.42 -16.23
N TRP A 274 7.48 -4.14 -15.19
CA TRP A 274 6.87 -5.42 -14.84
C TRP A 274 5.40 -5.28 -14.43
N THR A 275 5.06 -4.29 -13.60
CA THR A 275 3.67 -4.04 -13.17
C THR A 275 2.75 -3.74 -14.35
N LEU A 276 3.24 -3.02 -15.36
CA LEU A 276 2.47 -2.78 -16.59
C LEU A 276 2.19 -4.08 -17.35
N VAL A 277 3.17 -4.97 -17.44
CA VAL A 277 3.02 -6.28 -18.10
C VAL A 277 2.05 -7.18 -17.35
N ILE A 278 2.30 -7.43 -16.05
CA ILE A 278 1.45 -8.31 -15.25
C ILE A 278 0.07 -7.70 -15.03
N GLY A 279 -0.03 -6.37 -15.02
CA GLY A 279 -1.29 -5.65 -14.88
C GLY A 279 -2.30 -6.07 -15.94
N VAL A 280 -1.88 -6.20 -17.19
CA VAL A 280 -2.74 -6.71 -18.28
C VAL A 280 -3.23 -8.13 -17.99
N ILE A 281 -2.35 -8.99 -17.50
CA ILE A 281 -2.67 -10.40 -17.18
C ILE A 281 -3.67 -10.47 -16.02
N ILE A 282 -3.40 -9.78 -14.92
CA ILE A 282 -4.24 -9.77 -13.72
C ILE A 282 -5.61 -9.17 -14.03
N VAL A 283 -5.65 -8.05 -14.75
CA VAL A 283 -6.88 -7.38 -15.14
C VAL A 283 -7.75 -8.27 -16.04
N ARG A 284 -7.16 -9.00 -16.98
CA ARG A 284 -7.86 -9.99 -17.83
C ARG A 284 -8.34 -11.18 -17.00
N PHE A 285 -7.52 -11.69 -16.09
CA PHE A 285 -7.87 -12.79 -15.21
C PHE A 285 -9.12 -12.47 -14.37
N TYR A 286 -9.11 -11.36 -13.62
CA TYR A 286 -10.26 -10.94 -12.83
C TYR A 286 -11.46 -10.58 -13.71
N GLY A 287 -11.26 -9.97 -14.87
CA GLY A 287 -12.33 -9.67 -15.83
C GLY A 287 -13.06 -10.91 -16.32
N ARG A 288 -12.34 -11.98 -16.67
CA ARG A 288 -12.96 -13.26 -17.07
C ARG A 288 -13.72 -13.92 -15.92
N ARG A 289 -13.17 -13.91 -14.72
CA ARG A 289 -13.83 -14.49 -13.53
C ARG A 289 -15.13 -13.77 -13.20
N THR A 290 -15.13 -12.45 -13.20
CA THR A 290 -16.32 -11.64 -12.91
C THR A 290 -17.37 -11.73 -14.01
N ALA A 291 -16.98 -11.86 -15.27
CA ALA A 291 -17.90 -12.15 -16.38
C ALA A 291 -18.57 -13.52 -16.25
N ALA A 292 -17.87 -14.50 -15.65
CA ALA A 292 -18.43 -15.81 -15.32
C ALA A 292 -19.21 -15.85 -13.99
N GLY A 293 -19.46 -14.69 -13.37
CA GLY A 293 -20.16 -14.60 -12.08
C GLY A 293 -19.34 -15.04 -10.86
N ILE A 294 -18.02 -15.28 -11.04
CA ILE A 294 -17.15 -15.78 -9.98
C ILE A 294 -16.49 -14.62 -9.25
N GLY A 295 -16.67 -14.55 -7.93
CA GLY A 295 -15.99 -13.58 -7.08
C GLY A 295 -16.40 -12.13 -7.37
N ARG A 296 -17.65 -11.88 -7.75
CA ARG A 296 -18.20 -10.53 -7.90
C ARG A 296 -19.20 -10.24 -6.80
N VAL A 297 -19.15 -9.03 -6.28
CA VAL A 297 -20.17 -8.45 -5.38
C VAL A 297 -20.79 -7.26 -6.07
N ASP A 298 -22.09 -7.15 -6.05
CA ASP A 298 -22.77 -5.92 -6.42
C ASP A 298 -22.61 -4.93 -5.25
N ASP A 299 -21.78 -3.93 -5.47
CA ASP A 299 -21.50 -2.86 -4.49
C ASP A 299 -22.41 -1.63 -4.71
N GLY A 300 -23.38 -1.74 -5.64
CA GLY A 300 -24.29 -0.67 -6.01
C GLY A 300 -23.63 0.50 -6.77
N LEU A 301 -22.35 0.35 -7.15
CA LEU A 301 -21.56 1.39 -7.83
C LEU A 301 -21.53 1.19 -9.37
N THR A 302 -21.78 -0.03 -9.83
CA THR A 302 -21.91 -0.33 -11.25
C THR A 302 -23.31 0.06 -11.71
N ARG A 303 -23.44 0.99 -12.65
CA ARG A 303 -24.72 1.19 -13.34
C ARG A 303 -25.17 -0.15 -13.94
N PRO A 304 -26.47 -0.49 -13.93
CA PRO A 304 -26.98 -1.57 -14.75
C PRO A 304 -26.48 -1.33 -16.18
N THR A 305 -25.82 -2.31 -16.77
CA THR A 305 -25.59 -2.30 -18.22
C THR A 305 -26.95 -2.08 -18.89
N ASP A 306 -27.03 -1.14 -19.82
CA ASP A 306 -28.22 -0.90 -20.62
C ASP A 306 -28.83 -2.25 -21.06
N PRO A 307 -30.16 -2.38 -21.02
CA PRO A 307 -30.81 -3.60 -21.48
C PRO A 307 -30.38 -3.88 -22.94
N PRO A 308 -30.25 -5.14 -23.34
CA PRO A 308 -29.92 -5.47 -24.70
C PRO A 308 -30.92 -4.75 -25.63
N VAL A 309 -30.39 -3.97 -26.54
CA VAL A 309 -31.19 -3.35 -27.61
C VAL A 309 -31.83 -4.51 -28.34
N ALA A 310 -33.16 -4.65 -28.16
CA ALA A 310 -33.96 -5.60 -28.91
C ALA A 310 -33.93 -5.11 -30.37
N GLY A 311 -33.21 -5.85 -31.20
CA GLY A 311 -33.20 -5.76 -32.63
C GLY A 311 -33.90 -6.95 -33.22
#